data_bb441314b6a941ab76683d7c422c9c3c
#
_entry.id   bb441314b6a941ab76683d7c422c9c3c
#
_cell.length_a   1.000
_cell.length_b   1.000
_cell.length_c   1.000
_cell.angle_alpha   90.00
_cell.angle_beta   90.00
_cell.angle_gamma   90.00
#
_symmetry.space_group_name_H-M   'P 1'
#
loop_
_entity.id
_entity.type
_entity.pdbx_description
1 polymer ?
#
loop_
_entity_poly.entity_id
_entity_poly.type
_entity_poly.pdbx_seq_one_letter_code
_entity_poly.pdbx_strand_id
1 'polypeptide(L)'
;KEEKSNEFKRWQVRLRGVGVVTPNQSAKIGIIGGDVQISDAFIPELDFTYFFTEHFAAELILGTAKHDVKAINTIAGDIDLGSAWLLPPTLTAQYHFYTSDKKIFKPYIGAGVNYTLFYNVKSGAVADVKYDNALGYAAQVGFDLMLDDTFFINVDAKRLFLSTDVTVDATNLVPGLVVPAEVDIDPWLFGIGVGMKF
;
A
#
# COMPACT_ATOMS: atom_id res chain seq x y z
N LYS A 1 32.16 6.66 35.84
CA LYS A 1 31.68 6.64 34.43
C LYS A 1 30.85 5.38 34.34
N GLU A 2 29.55 5.54 34.39
CA GLU A 2 28.60 4.45 34.08
C GLU A 2 28.74 4.14 32.59
N GLU A 3 29.20 2.95 32.25
CA GLU A 3 29.00 2.39 30.93
C GLU A 3 27.48 2.24 30.76
N LYS A 4 26.89 3.13 29.95
CA LYS A 4 25.55 2.89 29.42
C LYS A 4 25.64 1.59 28.64
N SER A 5 25.10 0.52 29.20
CA SER A 5 24.86 -0.72 28.44
C SER A 5 24.07 -0.33 27.20
N ASN A 6 24.66 -0.52 26.04
CA ASN A 6 24.00 -0.21 24.77
C ASN A 6 22.97 -1.32 24.54
N GLU A 7 21.84 -1.21 25.26
CA GLU A 7 20.75 -2.19 25.18
C GLU A 7 20.17 -2.12 23.77
N PHE A 8 20.10 -3.28 23.10
CA PHE A 8 19.59 -3.37 21.73
C PHE A 8 18.11 -2.99 21.71
N LYS A 9 17.82 -1.83 21.14
CA LYS A 9 16.45 -1.33 20.96
C LYS A 9 15.72 -2.14 19.91
N ARG A 10 14.66 -2.83 20.32
CA ARG A 10 13.94 -3.80 19.48
C ARG A 10 12.75 -3.20 18.77
N TRP A 11 12.21 -2.10 19.24
CA TRP A 11 11.03 -1.48 18.65
C TRP A 11 11.40 -0.25 17.84
N GLN A 12 10.73 -0.10 16.71
CA GLN A 12 10.70 1.15 15.94
C GLN A 12 9.26 1.54 15.64
N VAL A 13 9.02 2.83 15.66
CA VAL A 13 7.82 3.45 15.12
C VAL A 13 8.25 4.45 14.05
N ARG A 14 7.55 4.44 12.91
CA ARG A 14 7.78 5.39 11.81
C ARG A 14 6.49 6.08 11.43
N LEU A 15 6.60 7.36 11.08
CA LEU A 15 5.56 8.13 10.41
C LEU A 15 6.10 8.55 9.06
N ARG A 16 5.42 8.16 8.00
CA ARG A 16 5.81 8.44 6.61
C ARG A 16 4.72 9.22 5.88
N GLY A 17 5.13 10.10 4.94
CA GLY A 17 4.30 10.54 3.85
C GLY A 17 4.56 9.64 2.65
N VAL A 18 3.53 9.07 2.06
CA VAL A 18 3.64 8.05 1.01
C VAL A 18 2.88 8.49 -0.24
N GLY A 19 3.58 8.57 -1.36
CA GLY A 19 2.98 8.67 -2.69
C GLY A 19 2.61 7.28 -3.19
N VAL A 20 1.34 7.09 -3.53
CA VAL A 20 0.82 5.86 -4.13
C VAL A 20 0.63 6.10 -5.62
N VAL A 21 1.37 5.38 -6.44
CA VAL A 21 1.32 5.45 -7.89
C VAL A 21 0.81 4.14 -8.43
N THR A 22 -0.28 4.18 -9.17
CA THR A 22 -0.93 3.01 -9.76
C THR A 22 -0.74 3.01 -11.28
N PRO A 23 0.40 2.48 -11.78
CA PRO A 23 0.61 2.40 -13.22
C PRO A 23 -0.29 1.32 -13.84
N ASN A 24 -0.82 1.63 -15.01
CA ASN A 24 -1.59 0.76 -15.91
C ASN A 24 -2.23 -0.47 -15.25
N GLN A 25 -3.44 -0.30 -14.76
CA GLN A 25 -4.22 -1.43 -14.26
C GLN A 25 -4.79 -2.19 -15.45
N SER A 26 -4.64 -3.49 -15.43
CA SER A 26 -5.39 -4.35 -16.33
C SER A 26 -6.68 -4.80 -15.65
N ALA A 27 -7.80 -4.60 -16.32
CA ALA A 27 -9.08 -5.10 -15.86
C ALA A 27 -9.65 -6.06 -16.91
N LYS A 28 -10.13 -7.21 -16.44
CA LYS A 28 -10.99 -8.07 -17.25
C LYS A 28 -12.43 -7.66 -16.98
N ILE A 29 -12.89 -6.65 -17.71
CA ILE A 29 -14.28 -6.18 -17.62
C ILE A 29 -15.13 -7.05 -18.56
N GLY A 30 -16.08 -7.79 -18.02
CA GLY A 30 -16.90 -8.77 -18.72
C GLY A 30 -17.45 -8.29 -20.08
N ILE A 31 -18.75 -7.95 -20.14
CA ILE A 31 -19.46 -7.75 -21.43
C ILE A 31 -19.06 -6.45 -22.15
N ILE A 32 -18.60 -5.41 -21.43
CA ILE A 32 -18.36 -4.08 -22.00
C ILE A 32 -16.90 -3.82 -22.39
N GLY A 33 -15.97 -4.69 -22.03
CA GLY A 33 -14.54 -4.53 -22.29
C GLY A 33 -13.95 -3.26 -21.66
N GLY A 34 -12.73 -2.91 -22.07
CA GLY A 34 -12.01 -1.74 -21.58
C GLY A 34 -11.08 -2.06 -20.41
N ASP A 35 -10.55 -0.99 -19.80
CA ASP A 35 -9.61 -1.02 -18.65
C ASP A 35 -10.15 -0.19 -17.48
N VAL A 36 -9.52 -0.32 -16.33
CA VAL A 36 -9.80 0.51 -15.14
C VAL A 36 -8.67 1.51 -14.95
N GLN A 37 -9.01 2.74 -14.64
CA GLN A 37 -8.09 3.79 -14.22
C GLN A 37 -8.34 4.14 -12.75
N ILE A 38 -7.28 4.11 -11.95
CA ILE A 38 -7.29 4.44 -10.51
C ILE A 38 -6.38 5.65 -10.30
N SER A 39 -6.83 6.64 -9.54
CA SER A 39 -6.07 7.86 -9.25
C SER A 39 -4.87 7.57 -8.37
N ASP A 40 -3.79 8.33 -8.55
CA ASP A 40 -2.70 8.42 -7.59
C ASP A 40 -3.18 9.06 -6.28
N ALA A 41 -2.50 8.76 -5.19
CA ALA A 41 -2.83 9.30 -3.87
C ALA A 41 -1.56 9.68 -3.09
N PHE A 42 -1.70 10.58 -2.13
CA PHE A 42 -0.69 10.87 -1.12
C PHE A 42 -1.32 10.63 0.26
N ILE A 43 -0.68 9.81 1.07
CA ILE A 43 -1.24 9.34 2.34
C ILE A 43 -0.22 9.39 3.48
N PRO A 44 -0.68 9.62 4.72
CA PRO A 44 0.12 9.30 5.90
C PRO A 44 0.13 7.78 6.14
N GLU A 45 1.28 7.26 6.54
CA GLU A 45 1.49 5.86 6.88
C GLU A 45 2.17 5.76 8.24
N LEU A 46 1.67 4.89 9.11
CA LEU A 46 2.22 4.60 10.43
C LEU A 46 2.69 3.15 10.48
N ASP A 47 3.95 2.95 10.89
CA ASP A 47 4.57 1.64 10.91
C ASP A 47 5.12 1.30 12.28
N PHE A 48 4.99 0.03 12.63
CA PHE A 48 5.56 -0.59 13.83
C PHE A 48 6.49 -1.72 13.40
N THR A 49 7.76 -1.61 13.77
CA THR A 49 8.77 -2.63 13.47
C THR A 49 9.31 -3.23 14.75
N TYR A 50 9.38 -4.56 14.79
CA TYR A 50 10.01 -5.31 15.86
C TYR A 50 11.22 -6.08 15.35
N PHE A 51 12.37 -5.86 15.97
CA PHE A 51 13.63 -6.52 15.64
C PHE A 51 13.81 -7.78 16.49
N PHE A 52 13.79 -8.95 15.86
CA PHE A 52 14.15 -10.22 16.49
C PHE A 52 15.66 -10.30 16.75
N THR A 53 16.44 -9.80 15.79
CA THR A 53 17.90 -9.65 15.84
C THR A 53 18.29 -8.29 15.27
N GLU A 54 19.57 -7.94 15.25
CA GLU A 54 20.04 -6.71 14.62
C GLU A 54 19.76 -6.65 13.10
N HIS A 55 19.54 -7.81 12.46
CA HIS A 55 19.33 -7.91 11.02
C HIS A 55 17.89 -8.30 10.64
N PHE A 56 17.19 -9.08 11.46
CA PHE A 56 15.84 -9.55 11.14
C PHE A 56 14.78 -8.82 11.93
N ALA A 57 13.79 -8.31 11.22
CA ALA A 57 12.65 -7.61 11.78
C ALA A 57 11.34 -8.00 11.11
N ALA A 58 10.23 -7.77 11.81
CA ALA A 58 8.89 -7.74 11.23
C ALA A 58 8.33 -6.32 11.33
N GLU A 59 7.66 -5.87 10.28
CA GLU A 59 7.03 -4.56 10.22
C GLU A 59 5.54 -4.70 9.92
N LEU A 60 4.72 -4.06 10.75
CA LEU A 60 3.30 -3.85 10.48
C LEU A 60 3.09 -2.42 9.97
N ILE A 61 2.52 -2.32 8.78
CA ILE A 61 2.31 -1.07 8.06
C ILE A 61 0.81 -0.77 8.06
N LEU A 62 0.44 0.43 8.48
CA LEU A 62 -0.93 0.92 8.54
C LEU A 62 -1.05 2.26 7.82
N GLY A 63 -1.96 2.33 6.87
CA GLY A 63 -2.25 3.54 6.13
C GLY A 63 -3.64 3.43 5.51
N THR A 64 -4.20 4.55 5.09
CA THR A 64 -5.48 4.56 4.37
C THR A 64 -5.42 5.53 3.22
N ALA A 65 -5.97 5.14 2.08
CA ALA A 65 -6.01 5.92 0.86
C ALA A 65 -7.42 6.00 0.29
N LYS A 66 -7.74 7.14 -0.30
CA LYS A 66 -8.93 7.29 -1.15
C LYS A 66 -8.50 7.31 -2.60
N HIS A 67 -9.14 6.50 -3.43
CA HIS A 67 -8.93 6.49 -4.86
C HIS A 67 -10.24 6.75 -5.59
N ASP A 68 -10.15 7.53 -6.67
CA ASP A 68 -11.22 7.68 -7.65
C ASP A 68 -10.99 6.64 -8.76
N VAL A 69 -12.07 6.02 -9.21
CA VAL A 69 -12.04 4.87 -10.13
C VAL A 69 -12.89 5.15 -11.35
N LYS A 70 -12.35 4.89 -12.54
CA LYS A 70 -13.05 5.01 -13.82
C LYS A 70 -12.85 3.76 -14.67
N ALA A 71 -13.91 3.30 -15.34
CA ALA A 71 -13.78 2.39 -16.48
C ALA A 71 -13.49 3.22 -17.72
N ILE A 72 -12.44 2.87 -18.47
CA ILE A 72 -12.00 3.60 -19.66
C ILE A 72 -11.98 2.67 -20.88
N ASN A 73 -12.08 3.27 -22.06
CA ASN A 73 -12.05 2.52 -23.35
C ASN A 73 -13.13 1.42 -23.44
N THR A 74 -14.26 1.58 -22.75
CA THR A 74 -15.38 0.64 -22.87
C THR A 74 -16.16 0.88 -24.18
N ILE A 75 -17.00 -0.07 -24.59
CA ILE A 75 -17.90 0.12 -25.73
C ILE A 75 -18.90 1.28 -25.55
N ALA A 76 -19.15 1.68 -24.28
CA ALA A 76 -20.01 2.80 -23.93
C ALA A 76 -19.23 4.11 -23.64
N GLY A 77 -17.92 4.15 -23.90
CA GLY A 77 -17.03 5.24 -23.54
C GLY A 77 -16.51 5.12 -22.10
N ASP A 78 -16.01 6.24 -21.57
CA ASP A 78 -15.50 6.29 -20.19
C ASP A 78 -16.65 6.45 -19.19
N ILE A 79 -16.64 5.64 -18.13
CA ILE A 79 -17.70 5.61 -17.10
C ILE A 79 -17.06 5.89 -15.74
N ASP A 80 -17.56 6.90 -15.04
CA ASP A 80 -17.19 7.18 -13.66
C ASP A 80 -17.80 6.10 -12.73
N LEU A 81 -16.92 5.33 -12.08
CA LEU A 81 -17.29 4.31 -11.09
C LEU A 81 -17.28 4.83 -9.65
N GLY A 82 -16.96 6.13 -9.47
CA GLY A 82 -16.94 6.77 -8.18
C GLY A 82 -15.63 6.62 -7.42
N SER A 83 -15.70 6.41 -6.11
CA SER A 83 -14.51 6.35 -5.27
C SER A 83 -14.62 5.27 -4.19
N ALA A 84 -13.46 4.76 -3.76
CA ALA A 84 -13.33 3.84 -2.65
C ALA A 84 -12.21 4.24 -1.72
N TRP A 85 -12.39 4.01 -0.44
CA TRP A 85 -11.33 4.07 0.56
C TRP A 85 -10.75 2.68 0.75
N LEU A 86 -9.43 2.61 0.84
CA LEU A 86 -8.66 1.39 1.04
C LEU A 86 -7.91 1.47 2.36
N LEU A 87 -7.95 0.40 3.13
CA LEU A 87 -7.09 0.17 4.29
C LEU A 87 -6.31 -1.12 4.02
N PRO A 88 -5.05 -1.03 3.57
CA PRO A 88 -4.21 -2.17 3.24
C PRO A 88 -3.20 -2.51 4.36
N PRO A 89 -3.60 -3.03 5.54
CA PRO A 89 -2.61 -3.51 6.50
C PRO A 89 -1.66 -4.50 5.82
N THR A 90 -0.38 -4.22 5.98
CA THR A 90 0.70 -5.01 5.36
C THR A 90 1.67 -5.47 6.44
N LEU A 91 1.97 -6.76 6.46
CA LEU A 91 2.95 -7.36 7.34
C LEU A 91 4.14 -7.84 6.52
N THR A 92 5.33 -7.28 6.77
CA THR A 92 6.57 -7.66 6.09
C THR A 92 7.59 -8.24 7.04
N ALA A 93 8.35 -9.23 6.57
CA ALA A 93 9.61 -9.63 7.15
C ALA A 93 10.72 -8.85 6.46
N GLN A 94 11.62 -8.27 7.23
CA GLN A 94 12.72 -7.44 6.74
C GLN A 94 14.07 -8.01 7.10
N TYR A 95 15.04 -7.82 6.20
CA TYR A 95 16.45 -8.04 6.48
C TYR A 95 17.21 -6.70 6.34
N HIS A 96 17.86 -6.28 7.42
CA HIS A 96 18.63 -5.05 7.51
C HIS A 96 20.13 -5.33 7.33
N PHE A 97 20.75 -4.63 6.39
CA PHE A 97 22.17 -4.66 6.12
C PHE A 97 22.85 -3.53 6.87
N TYR A 98 24.07 -3.73 7.32
CA TYR A 98 24.87 -2.66 7.88
C TYR A 98 26.06 -2.36 6.97
N THR A 99 26.19 -1.09 6.57
CA THR A 99 27.26 -0.65 5.66
C THR A 99 28.44 -0.01 6.37
N SER A 100 28.33 0.27 7.68
CA SER A 100 29.38 0.83 8.49
C SER A 100 29.34 0.36 9.93
N ASP A 101 30.48 0.37 10.62
CA ASP A 101 30.58 0.04 12.03
C ASP A 101 29.74 0.96 12.94
N LYS A 102 29.53 2.21 12.49
CA LYS A 102 28.67 3.18 13.18
C LYS A 102 27.19 2.93 12.98
N LYS A 103 26.79 2.02 12.10
CA LYS A 103 25.38 1.71 11.81
C LYS A 103 24.50 2.94 11.53
N ILE A 104 25.07 3.96 10.88
CA ILE A 104 24.35 5.21 10.54
C ILE A 104 23.40 4.94 9.37
N PHE A 105 23.90 4.31 8.31
CA PHE A 105 23.13 3.95 7.13
C PHE A 105 22.73 2.49 7.22
N LYS A 106 21.43 2.20 7.23
CA LYS A 106 20.86 0.87 7.42
C LYS A 106 19.89 0.55 6.29
N PRO A 107 20.40 0.07 5.15
CA PRO A 107 19.55 -0.41 4.07
C PRO A 107 18.87 -1.72 4.47
N TYR A 108 17.68 -1.93 3.92
CA TYR A 108 16.92 -3.15 4.13
C TYR A 108 16.15 -3.56 2.88
N ILE A 109 15.80 -4.83 2.83
CA ILE A 109 14.84 -5.41 1.92
C ILE A 109 13.76 -6.10 2.73
N GLY A 110 12.57 -6.22 2.19
CA GLY A 110 11.46 -6.90 2.85
C GLY A 110 10.51 -7.55 1.86
N ALA A 111 9.81 -8.54 2.35
CA ALA A 111 8.71 -9.19 1.65
C ALA A 111 7.62 -9.57 2.65
N GLY A 112 6.38 -9.61 2.20
CA GLY A 112 5.28 -9.91 3.10
C GLY A 112 3.94 -10.07 2.43
N VAL A 113 2.91 -10.01 3.25
CA VAL A 113 1.51 -10.15 2.86
C VAL A 113 0.74 -8.88 3.13
N ASN A 114 -0.22 -8.62 2.27
CA ASN A 114 -1.12 -7.48 2.36
C ASN A 114 -2.56 -8.00 2.38
N TYR A 115 -3.40 -7.41 3.22
CA TYR A 115 -4.84 -7.66 3.20
C TYR A 115 -5.59 -6.35 3.05
N THR A 116 -6.08 -6.07 1.85
CA THR A 116 -6.75 -4.81 1.54
C THR A 116 -8.23 -4.88 1.84
N LEU A 117 -8.68 -3.95 2.69
CA LEU A 117 -10.08 -3.72 3.02
C LEU A 117 -10.60 -2.52 2.23
N PHE A 118 -11.75 -2.69 1.57
CA PHE A 118 -12.44 -1.60 0.88
C PHE A 118 -13.60 -1.12 1.74
N TYR A 119 -13.74 0.19 1.91
CA TYR A 119 -14.80 0.78 2.70
C TYR A 119 -15.22 2.16 2.16
N ASN A 120 -16.35 2.66 2.63
CA ASN A 120 -16.90 3.96 2.23
C ASN A 120 -16.92 4.14 0.70
N VAL A 121 -17.35 3.09 0.00
CA VAL A 121 -17.48 3.08 -1.46
C VAL A 121 -18.61 4.00 -1.86
N LYS A 122 -18.36 4.86 -2.86
CA LYS A 122 -19.35 5.74 -3.47
C LYS A 122 -19.43 5.42 -4.94
N SER A 123 -20.60 5.05 -5.43
CA SER A 123 -20.86 4.88 -6.85
C SER A 123 -20.86 6.24 -7.57
N GLY A 124 -20.32 6.28 -8.79
CA GLY A 124 -20.35 7.46 -9.65
C GLY A 124 -21.58 7.51 -10.54
N ALA A 125 -21.41 7.26 -11.83
CA ALA A 125 -22.49 7.26 -12.82
C ALA A 125 -23.35 5.99 -12.82
N VAL A 126 -22.94 4.93 -12.11
CA VAL A 126 -23.62 3.64 -12.01
C VAL A 126 -24.47 3.54 -10.74
N ALA A 127 -25.38 2.56 -10.66
CA ALA A 127 -26.27 2.42 -9.53
C ALA A 127 -25.53 2.02 -8.25
N ASP A 128 -24.60 1.07 -8.36
CA ASP A 128 -23.75 0.62 -7.23
C ASP A 128 -22.43 0.02 -7.71
N VAL A 129 -21.42 0.05 -6.85
CA VAL A 129 -20.12 -0.61 -7.05
C VAL A 129 -19.71 -1.32 -5.77
N LYS A 130 -19.38 -2.60 -5.88
CA LYS A 130 -18.92 -3.41 -4.77
C LYS A 130 -17.52 -3.94 -5.05
N TYR A 131 -16.61 -3.77 -4.11
CA TYR A 131 -15.26 -4.33 -4.10
C TYR A 131 -15.16 -5.43 -3.06
N ASP A 132 -14.58 -6.56 -3.42
CA ASP A 132 -14.28 -7.61 -2.46
C ASP A 132 -12.89 -7.35 -1.83
N ASN A 133 -12.74 -7.72 -0.55
CA ASN A 133 -11.45 -7.59 0.13
C ASN A 133 -10.43 -8.51 -0.54
N ALA A 134 -9.19 -8.03 -0.63
CA ALA A 134 -8.14 -8.71 -1.38
C ALA A 134 -6.95 -9.08 -0.50
N LEU A 135 -6.45 -10.30 -0.69
CA LEU A 135 -5.15 -10.74 -0.17
C LEU A 135 -4.10 -10.58 -1.26
N GLY A 136 -2.97 -9.99 -0.91
CA GLY A 136 -1.87 -9.78 -1.83
C GLY A 136 -0.51 -10.00 -1.18
N TYR A 137 0.52 -9.72 -1.96
CA TYR A 137 1.91 -9.79 -1.53
C TYR A 137 2.54 -8.41 -1.59
N ALA A 138 3.62 -8.21 -0.81
CA ALA A 138 4.41 -7.00 -0.79
C ALA A 138 5.89 -7.30 -0.98
N ALA A 139 6.57 -6.49 -1.78
CA ALA A 139 8.02 -6.42 -1.84
C ALA A 139 8.46 -5.00 -1.45
N GLN A 140 9.57 -4.87 -0.73
CA GLN A 140 9.99 -3.61 -0.12
C GLN A 140 11.51 -3.48 -0.18
N VAL A 141 11.97 -2.25 -0.42
CA VAL A 141 13.37 -1.87 -0.29
C VAL A 141 13.43 -0.46 0.30
N GLY A 142 14.35 -0.25 1.23
CA GLY A 142 14.49 1.06 1.84
C GLY A 142 15.76 1.19 2.65
N PHE A 143 15.88 2.32 3.33
CA PHE A 143 16.96 2.55 4.28
C PHE A 143 16.54 3.49 5.41
N ASP A 144 17.15 3.27 6.57
CA ASP A 144 17.11 4.18 7.71
C ASP A 144 18.45 4.93 7.79
N LEU A 145 18.39 6.25 7.88
CA LEU A 145 19.54 7.12 8.14
C LEU A 145 19.46 7.59 9.60
N MET A 146 20.28 7.02 10.46
CA MET A 146 20.30 7.35 11.89
C MET A 146 20.82 8.77 12.10
N LEU A 147 20.05 9.60 12.78
CA LEU A 147 20.44 10.95 13.23
C LEU A 147 21.17 10.87 14.57
N ASP A 148 20.69 10.00 15.43
CA ASP A 148 21.29 9.64 16.73
C ASP A 148 20.93 8.19 17.09
N ASP A 149 21.13 7.78 18.33
CA ASP A 149 20.82 6.41 18.82
C ASP A 149 19.30 6.12 18.89
N THR A 150 18.46 7.09 18.65
CA THR A 150 17.01 7.01 18.83
C THR A 150 16.25 7.39 17.57
N PHE A 151 16.58 8.53 16.93
CA PHE A 151 15.86 9.07 15.79
C PHE A 151 16.55 8.80 14.48
N PHE A 152 15.75 8.63 13.43
CA PHE A 152 16.23 8.38 12.07
C PHE A 152 15.27 8.94 11.02
N ILE A 153 15.81 9.16 9.81
CA ILE A 153 15.03 9.41 8.60
C ILE A 153 14.91 8.09 7.85
N ASN A 154 13.73 7.80 7.32
CA ASN A 154 13.48 6.63 6.51
C ASN A 154 13.09 7.02 5.08
N VAL A 155 13.60 6.27 4.11
CA VAL A 155 13.14 6.28 2.72
C VAL A 155 12.82 4.86 2.31
N ASP A 156 11.68 4.68 1.67
CA ASP A 156 11.13 3.36 1.37
C ASP A 156 10.44 3.34 0.00
N ALA A 157 10.58 2.23 -0.70
CA ALA A 157 9.82 1.91 -1.89
C ALA A 157 9.20 0.52 -1.72
N LYS A 158 7.89 0.43 -1.89
CA LYS A 158 7.13 -0.83 -1.84
C LYS A 158 6.40 -1.07 -3.15
N ARG A 159 6.27 -2.32 -3.51
CA ARG A 159 5.35 -2.81 -4.52
C ARG A 159 4.36 -3.75 -3.88
N LEU A 160 3.09 -3.49 -4.06
CA LEU A 160 2.03 -4.43 -3.72
C LEU A 160 1.62 -5.19 -5.00
N PHE A 161 1.23 -6.43 -4.82
CA PHE A 161 0.71 -7.32 -5.86
C PHE A 161 -0.62 -7.86 -5.35
N LEU A 162 -1.72 -7.32 -5.87
CA LEU A 162 -3.06 -7.73 -5.43
C LEU A 162 -4.09 -7.61 -6.56
N SER A 163 -5.06 -8.52 -6.54
CA SER A 163 -6.23 -8.48 -7.42
C SER A 163 -7.48 -8.44 -6.56
N THR A 164 -8.50 -7.74 -7.02
CA THR A 164 -9.81 -7.67 -6.39
C THR A 164 -10.92 -7.93 -7.38
N ASP A 165 -11.96 -8.63 -6.92
CA ASP A 165 -13.20 -8.77 -7.67
C ASP A 165 -14.08 -7.54 -7.43
N VAL A 166 -14.58 -6.98 -8.53
CA VAL A 166 -15.45 -5.80 -8.54
C VAL A 166 -16.77 -6.16 -9.21
N THR A 167 -17.87 -5.80 -8.59
CA THR A 167 -19.21 -5.92 -9.19
C THR A 167 -19.77 -4.53 -9.40
N VAL A 168 -20.05 -4.19 -10.66
CA VAL A 168 -20.66 -2.94 -11.06
C VAL A 168 -22.12 -3.17 -11.40
N ASP A 169 -23.03 -2.54 -10.64
CA ASP A 169 -24.45 -2.49 -10.95
C ASP A 169 -24.75 -1.25 -11.80
N ALA A 170 -24.98 -1.46 -13.09
CA ALA A 170 -25.29 -0.41 -14.06
C ALA A 170 -26.78 -0.46 -14.50
N THR A 171 -27.66 -0.98 -13.65
CA THR A 171 -29.11 -1.11 -13.96
C THR A 171 -29.81 0.21 -14.19
N ASN A 172 -29.24 1.31 -13.69
CA ASN A 172 -29.70 2.67 -13.96
C ASN A 172 -29.37 3.17 -15.38
N LEU A 173 -28.37 2.60 -16.03
CA LEU A 173 -27.98 2.91 -17.41
C LEU A 173 -28.62 1.96 -18.40
N VAL A 174 -28.63 0.64 -18.08
CA VAL A 174 -29.25 -0.40 -18.88
C VAL A 174 -29.95 -1.38 -17.95
N PRO A 175 -31.29 -1.54 -18.06
CA PRO A 175 -32.05 -2.44 -17.19
C PRO A 175 -31.47 -3.87 -17.15
N GLY A 176 -31.16 -4.37 -15.94
CA GLY A 176 -30.63 -5.70 -15.69
C GLY A 176 -29.13 -5.85 -15.94
N LEU A 177 -28.40 -4.77 -16.23
CA LEU A 177 -26.95 -4.82 -16.47
C LEU A 177 -26.17 -4.84 -15.15
N VAL A 178 -25.58 -5.98 -14.83
CA VAL A 178 -24.59 -6.16 -13.75
C VAL A 178 -23.33 -6.72 -14.38
N VAL A 179 -22.22 -6.03 -14.14
CA VAL A 179 -20.91 -6.33 -14.78
C VAL A 179 -19.92 -6.76 -13.73
N PRO A 180 -19.50 -8.03 -13.68
CA PRO A 180 -18.39 -8.48 -12.88
C PRO A 180 -17.06 -8.09 -13.58
N ALA A 181 -16.07 -7.70 -12.80
CA ALA A 181 -14.73 -7.42 -13.27
C ALA A 181 -13.69 -7.92 -12.24
N GLU A 182 -12.57 -8.42 -12.73
CA GLU A 182 -11.37 -8.69 -11.96
C GLU A 182 -10.37 -7.57 -12.25
N VAL A 183 -9.87 -6.91 -11.20
CA VAL A 183 -8.96 -5.77 -11.31
C VAL A 183 -7.66 -6.08 -10.61
N ASP A 184 -6.57 -6.07 -11.37
CA ASP A 184 -5.22 -6.12 -10.84
C ASP A 184 -4.79 -4.71 -10.40
N ILE A 185 -4.45 -4.57 -9.12
CA ILE A 185 -4.01 -3.30 -8.52
C ILE A 185 -2.61 -3.51 -7.99
N ASP A 186 -1.62 -3.15 -8.78
CA ASP A 186 -0.20 -3.35 -8.43
C ASP A 186 0.49 -2.00 -8.20
N PRO A 187 0.16 -1.26 -7.12
CA PRO A 187 0.69 0.07 -6.89
C PRO A 187 2.16 0.04 -6.49
N TRP A 188 2.87 1.09 -6.90
CA TRP A 188 4.11 1.49 -6.27
C TRP A 188 3.83 2.50 -5.17
N LEU A 189 4.49 2.32 -4.02
CA LEU A 189 4.41 3.21 -2.87
C LEU A 189 5.82 3.74 -2.58
N PHE A 190 5.97 5.06 -2.63
CA PHE A 190 7.24 5.73 -2.33
C PHE A 190 7.05 6.58 -1.08
N GLY A 191 7.76 6.22 -0.03
CA GLY A 191 7.64 6.84 1.30
C GLY A 191 8.91 7.56 1.74
N ILE A 192 8.70 8.68 2.43
CA ILE A 192 9.73 9.34 3.22
C ILE A 192 9.14 9.71 4.57
N GLY A 193 9.91 9.58 5.63
CA GLY A 193 9.44 9.89 6.96
C GLY A 193 10.51 9.89 8.01
N VAL A 194 10.04 9.96 9.25
CA VAL A 194 10.88 9.95 10.44
C VAL A 194 10.48 8.79 11.34
N GLY A 195 11.44 8.27 12.08
CA GLY A 195 11.20 7.19 13.01
C GLY A 195 11.99 7.31 14.29
N MET A 196 11.58 6.51 15.23
CA MET A 196 12.18 6.42 16.57
C MET A 196 12.35 4.96 16.98
N LYS A 197 13.50 4.67 17.60
CA LYS A 197 13.83 3.37 18.24
C LYS A 197 13.73 3.43 19.74
N PHE A 198 13.18 2.38 20.36
CA PHE A 198 13.07 2.24 21.82
C PHE A 198 13.10 0.79 22.28
#